data_a94e447e24e56e846278adf388e73b62
#
_entry.id   a94e447e24e56e846278adf388e73b62
#
_cell.length_a   1.000
_cell.length_b   1.000
_cell.length_c   1.000
_cell.angle_alpha   90.00
_cell.angle_beta   90.00
_cell.angle_gamma   90.00
#
_symmetry.space_group_name_H-M   'P 1'
#
loop_
_entity.id
_entity.type
_entity.pdbx_description
1 polymer ?
#
loop_
_entity_poly.entity_id
_entity_poly.type
_entity_poly.pdbx_seq_one_letter_code
_entity_poly.pdbx_strand_id
1 'polypeptide(L)'
;MSNLHIFNYLQFRYLLVVLLTFAGQNSFAQITEETYHKAEYFLSGNIQKEVYHLDVIPNWLDDKKSFWHQSYTKDGKRFFITDIEKGETKEAFDHEVLAKLLSEQSGGSINSSNLPFNRIQVKGDGALFFEWLNKNWTYADGSLESKKITADSRDGSVSISPDGNWKAYVKNFNLFVENLETGEEIQLSYDGRKDYEYASYWGWSDMVLGENGARPEHLSINW
;
A
#
# COMPACT_ATOMS: atom_id res chain seq x y z
N MET A 1 -1.68 -14.28 -84.06
CA MET A 1 -0.69 -14.62 -83.00
C MET A 1 -0.35 -13.46 -82.02
N SER A 2 -0.75 -12.22 -82.29
CA SER A 2 -0.35 -11.05 -81.41
C SER A 2 -1.14 -10.89 -80.08
N ASN A 3 -2.39 -11.39 -80.02
CA ASN A 3 -3.20 -11.15 -78.82
C ASN A 3 -2.85 -12.01 -77.62
N LEU A 4 -2.18 -13.16 -77.82
CA LEU A 4 -1.78 -14.05 -76.70
C LEU A 4 -0.62 -13.50 -75.93
N HIS A 5 0.30 -12.77 -76.56
CA HIS A 5 1.46 -12.13 -75.87
C HIS A 5 1.05 -10.91 -75.02
N ILE A 6 0.09 -10.14 -75.49
CA ILE A 6 -0.43 -8.99 -74.80
C ILE A 6 -1.21 -9.42 -73.55
N PHE A 7 -2.01 -10.50 -73.61
CA PHE A 7 -2.72 -11.03 -72.47
C PHE A 7 -1.79 -11.58 -71.35
N ASN A 8 -0.76 -12.31 -71.74
CA ASN A 8 0.26 -12.78 -70.79
C ASN A 8 1.07 -11.65 -70.16
N TYR A 9 1.37 -10.59 -70.91
CA TYR A 9 2.08 -9.43 -70.36
C TYR A 9 1.22 -8.63 -69.35
N LEU A 10 -0.05 -8.47 -69.59
CA LEU A 10 -0.98 -7.83 -68.67
C LEU A 10 -1.14 -8.64 -67.39
N GLN A 11 -1.33 -9.95 -67.49
CA GLN A 11 -1.43 -10.81 -66.31
C GLN A 11 -0.13 -10.81 -65.47
N PHE A 12 1.01 -10.81 -66.12
CA PHE A 12 2.29 -10.72 -65.40
C PHE A 12 2.44 -9.39 -64.66
N ARG A 13 2.02 -8.26 -65.22
CA ARG A 13 2.00 -6.96 -64.55
C ARG A 13 1.07 -6.94 -63.34
N TYR A 14 -0.14 -7.50 -63.47
CA TYR A 14 -1.06 -7.62 -62.32
C TYR A 14 -0.51 -8.52 -61.23
N LEU A 15 0.11 -9.63 -61.55
CA LEU A 15 0.75 -10.51 -60.59
C LEU A 15 1.91 -9.80 -59.90
N LEU A 16 2.73 -9.01 -60.59
CA LEU A 16 3.80 -8.24 -60.04
C LEU A 16 3.31 -7.15 -59.06
N VAL A 17 2.23 -6.46 -59.40
CA VAL A 17 1.61 -5.44 -58.53
C VAL A 17 1.03 -6.08 -57.27
N VAL A 18 0.36 -7.22 -57.40
CA VAL A 18 -0.16 -7.98 -56.23
C VAL A 18 0.97 -8.45 -55.35
N LEU A 19 2.06 -8.98 -55.90
CA LEU A 19 3.25 -9.37 -55.15
C LEU A 19 3.93 -8.18 -54.41
N LEU A 20 3.98 -7.02 -55.05
CA LEU A 20 4.54 -5.81 -54.43
C LEU A 20 3.64 -5.26 -53.33
N THR A 21 2.33 -5.38 -53.44
CA THR A 21 1.41 -4.98 -52.35
C THR A 21 1.49 -5.91 -51.16
N PHE A 22 1.67 -7.22 -51.37
CA PHE A 22 1.90 -8.18 -50.27
C PHE A 22 3.28 -8.02 -49.62
N ALA A 23 4.34 -7.66 -50.36
CA ALA A 23 5.65 -7.44 -49.82
C ALA A 23 5.75 -6.16 -48.96
N GLY A 24 4.86 -5.19 -49.16
CA GLY A 24 4.81 -3.93 -48.39
C GLY A 24 4.09 -4.04 -47.04
N GLN A 25 3.52 -5.19 -46.71
CA GLN A 25 2.74 -5.37 -45.46
C GLN A 25 3.58 -5.86 -44.25
N ASN A 26 4.88 -5.85 -44.34
CA ASN A 26 5.70 -6.07 -43.15
C ASN A 26 5.66 -4.81 -42.26
N SER A 27 4.52 -4.60 -41.60
CA SER A 27 4.44 -3.66 -40.49
C SER A 27 5.33 -4.18 -39.35
N PHE A 28 6.52 -3.62 -39.21
CA PHE A 28 7.40 -3.85 -38.08
C PHE A 28 6.84 -3.17 -36.82
N ALA A 29 5.59 -3.44 -36.49
CA ALA A 29 4.98 -2.99 -35.25
C ALA A 29 5.04 -4.07 -34.16
N GLN A 30 5.97 -5.02 -34.27
CA GLN A 30 6.21 -5.96 -33.19
C GLN A 30 7.15 -5.32 -32.19
N ILE A 31 6.57 -4.93 -31.05
CA ILE A 31 7.36 -4.59 -29.87
C ILE A 31 8.14 -5.85 -29.49
N THR A 32 9.47 -5.76 -29.47
CA THR A 32 10.32 -6.89 -29.14
C THR A 32 10.33 -7.12 -27.62
N GLU A 33 10.65 -8.34 -27.19
CA GLU A 33 10.86 -8.68 -25.78
C GLU A 33 11.86 -7.72 -25.12
N GLU A 34 12.92 -7.34 -25.83
CA GLU A 34 13.89 -6.34 -25.36
C GLU A 34 13.25 -4.96 -25.09
N THR A 35 12.27 -4.56 -25.91
CA THR A 35 11.55 -3.30 -25.72
C THR A 35 10.65 -3.37 -24.47
N TYR A 36 10.04 -4.53 -24.22
CA TYR A 36 9.28 -4.76 -22.99
C TYR A 36 10.19 -4.71 -21.75
N HIS A 37 11.33 -5.37 -21.76
CA HIS A 37 12.30 -5.31 -20.66
C HIS A 37 12.84 -3.88 -20.42
N LYS A 38 13.07 -3.12 -21.46
CA LYS A 38 13.44 -1.70 -21.32
C LYS A 38 12.29 -0.88 -20.72
N ALA A 39 11.05 -1.13 -21.12
CA ALA A 39 9.90 -0.44 -20.54
C ALA A 39 9.67 -0.84 -19.07
N GLU A 40 9.86 -2.12 -18.75
CA GLU A 40 9.76 -2.65 -17.38
C GLU A 40 10.75 -1.99 -16.42
N TYR A 41 11.93 -1.63 -16.89
CA TYR A 41 12.91 -0.87 -16.11
C TYR A 41 12.34 0.46 -15.58
N PHE A 42 11.46 1.11 -16.35
CA PHE A 42 10.83 2.38 -15.96
C PHE A 42 9.55 2.22 -15.12
N LEU A 43 9.17 1.02 -14.73
CA LEU A 43 8.08 0.84 -13.77
C LEU A 43 8.47 1.42 -12.42
N SER A 44 7.49 2.02 -11.73
CA SER A 44 7.70 2.74 -10.47
C SER A 44 8.50 1.93 -9.43
N GLY A 45 8.24 0.63 -9.32
CA GLY A 45 8.97 -0.27 -8.41
C GLY A 45 10.46 -0.46 -8.74
N ASN A 46 10.88 -0.21 -9.97
CA ASN A 46 12.29 -0.26 -10.39
C ASN A 46 12.94 1.13 -10.29
N ILE A 47 12.23 2.18 -10.67
CA ILE A 47 12.72 3.56 -10.54
C ILE A 47 13.01 3.90 -9.08
N GLN A 48 12.17 3.45 -8.15
CA GLN A 48 12.36 3.67 -6.71
C GLN A 48 13.67 3.06 -6.17
N LYS A 49 14.26 2.09 -6.87
CA LYS A 49 15.58 1.52 -6.51
C LYS A 49 16.74 2.38 -6.97
N GLU A 50 16.51 3.24 -7.94
CA GLU A 50 17.55 4.09 -8.56
C GLU A 50 17.42 5.57 -8.15
N VAL A 51 16.23 5.99 -7.73
CA VAL A 51 15.94 7.36 -7.30
C VAL A 51 15.52 7.34 -5.84
N TYR A 52 16.36 7.96 -5.01
CA TYR A 52 16.18 8.01 -3.56
C TYR A 52 15.44 9.27 -3.14
N HIS A 53 14.70 9.18 -2.03
CA HIS A 53 13.95 10.30 -1.43
C HIS A 53 12.98 10.99 -2.41
N LEU A 54 12.41 10.21 -3.35
CA LEU A 54 11.55 10.75 -4.41
C LEU A 54 10.24 11.33 -3.85
N ASP A 55 9.65 10.63 -2.89
CA ASP A 55 8.37 11.00 -2.29
C ASP A 55 8.49 11.11 -0.77
N VAL A 56 7.90 12.16 -0.21
CA VAL A 56 7.73 12.33 1.22
C VAL A 56 6.24 12.44 1.52
N ILE A 57 5.65 11.38 2.08
CA ILE A 57 4.28 11.39 2.57
C ILE A 57 4.35 11.58 4.09
N PRO A 58 4.06 12.79 4.59
CA PRO A 58 4.20 13.09 6.01
C PRO A 58 3.06 12.46 6.82
N ASN A 59 3.43 11.73 7.87
CA ASN A 59 2.51 11.25 8.89
C ASN A 59 2.80 12.05 10.16
N TRP A 60 1.93 13.01 10.46
CA TRP A 60 2.12 13.95 11.53
C TRP A 60 2.05 13.27 12.91
N LEU A 61 2.94 13.64 13.81
CA LEU A 61 2.90 13.25 15.20
C LEU A 61 1.94 14.16 15.99
N ASP A 62 1.58 13.73 17.19
CA ASP A 62 0.63 14.45 18.05
C ASP A 62 1.09 15.86 18.42
N ASP A 63 2.41 16.10 18.43
CA ASP A 63 3.02 17.41 18.68
C ASP A 63 2.74 18.45 17.58
N LYS A 64 2.23 18.01 16.40
CA LYS A 64 1.99 18.81 15.19
C LYS A 64 3.20 19.62 14.70
N LYS A 65 4.39 19.23 15.13
CA LYS A 65 5.67 19.86 14.80
C LYS A 65 6.63 18.88 14.14
N SER A 66 6.37 17.60 14.30
CA SER A 66 7.15 16.51 13.74
C SER A 66 6.26 15.59 12.92
N PHE A 67 6.85 14.94 11.93
CA PHE A 67 6.21 13.88 11.18
C PHE A 67 7.18 12.75 10.89
N TRP A 68 6.68 11.54 10.78
CA TRP A 68 7.45 10.45 10.21
C TRP A 68 7.08 10.23 8.73
N HIS A 69 8.02 9.74 7.98
CA HIS A 69 7.83 9.31 6.60
C HIS A 69 8.71 8.13 6.28
N GLN A 70 8.30 7.37 5.26
CA GLN A 70 9.09 6.30 4.71
C GLN A 70 9.74 6.78 3.40
N SER A 71 10.99 6.43 3.20
CA SER A 71 11.69 6.76 1.97
C SER A 71 12.64 5.63 1.54
N TYR A 72 12.85 5.52 0.25
CA TYR A 72 13.89 4.65 -0.29
C TYR A 72 15.23 5.40 -0.28
N THR A 73 16.25 4.71 0.21
CA THR A 73 17.65 5.16 0.23
C THR A 73 18.49 4.16 -0.54
N LYS A 74 19.78 4.43 -0.74
CA LYS A 74 20.72 3.45 -1.29
C LYS A 74 20.83 2.16 -0.46
N ASP A 75 20.53 2.26 0.84
CA ASP A 75 20.57 1.15 1.78
C ASP A 75 19.18 0.48 1.97
N GLY A 76 18.23 0.79 1.06
CA GLY A 76 16.88 0.26 1.05
C GLY A 76 15.84 1.17 1.67
N LYS A 77 14.73 0.59 2.06
CA LYS A 77 13.60 1.29 2.66
C LYS A 77 13.89 1.66 4.12
N ARG A 78 13.75 2.95 4.45
CA ARG A 78 14.01 3.49 5.78
C ARG A 78 12.85 4.37 6.26
N PHE A 79 12.70 4.46 7.57
CA PHE A 79 11.74 5.34 8.24
C PHE A 79 12.48 6.50 8.88
N PHE A 80 11.96 7.70 8.69
CA PHE A 80 12.55 8.94 9.17
C PHE A 80 11.56 9.71 10.02
N ILE A 81 12.08 10.50 10.98
CA ILE A 81 11.34 11.54 11.69
C ILE A 81 11.97 12.87 11.33
N THR A 82 11.14 13.83 10.93
CA THR A 82 11.51 15.21 10.64
C THR A 82 10.87 16.14 11.66
N ASP A 83 11.70 16.93 12.36
CA ASP A 83 11.29 18.03 13.21
C ASP A 83 11.33 19.30 12.36
N ILE A 84 10.15 19.91 12.10
CA ILE A 84 10.04 21.07 11.21
C ILE A 84 10.56 22.37 11.87
N GLU A 85 10.51 22.48 13.20
CA GLU A 85 11.02 23.68 13.90
C GLU A 85 12.54 23.72 13.89
N LYS A 86 13.19 22.55 14.02
CA LYS A 86 14.65 22.45 13.97
C LYS A 86 15.19 22.28 12.54
N GLY A 87 14.35 21.87 11.59
CA GLY A 87 14.78 21.51 10.25
C GLY A 87 15.66 20.25 10.21
N GLU A 88 15.48 19.35 11.17
CA GLU A 88 16.28 18.13 11.31
C GLU A 88 15.49 16.90 10.89
N THR A 89 16.14 16.02 10.14
CA THR A 89 15.63 14.70 9.78
C THR A 89 16.60 13.64 10.27
N LYS A 90 16.07 12.62 10.96
CA LYS A 90 16.84 11.47 11.45
C LYS A 90 16.09 10.17 11.22
N GLU A 91 16.77 9.03 11.27
CA GLU A 91 16.09 7.73 11.29
C GLU A 91 15.13 7.65 12.49
N ALA A 92 13.95 7.11 12.26
CA ALA A 92 12.90 7.01 13.28
C ALA A 92 13.30 6.06 14.43
N PHE A 93 14.13 5.07 14.10
CA PHE A 93 14.64 4.05 15.01
C PHE A 93 15.86 3.36 14.38
N ASP A 94 16.56 2.55 15.17
CA ASP A 94 17.64 1.69 14.68
C ASP A 94 17.04 0.49 13.91
N HIS A 95 17.13 0.54 12.57
CA HIS A 95 16.59 -0.49 11.68
C HIS A 95 17.32 -1.83 11.83
N GLU A 96 18.62 -1.81 12.13
CA GLU A 96 19.42 -3.03 12.28
C GLU A 96 19.04 -3.76 13.58
N VAL A 97 18.93 -3.03 14.68
CA VAL A 97 18.49 -3.59 15.96
C VAL A 97 17.08 -4.15 15.84
N LEU A 98 16.15 -3.41 15.25
CA LEU A 98 14.78 -3.89 15.10
C LEU A 98 14.69 -5.11 14.17
N ALA A 99 15.42 -5.13 13.05
CA ALA A 99 15.45 -6.29 12.16
C ALA A 99 15.98 -7.55 12.86
N LYS A 100 17.00 -7.41 13.70
CA LYS A 100 17.54 -8.51 14.51
C LYS A 100 16.49 -9.05 15.47
N LEU A 101 15.84 -8.18 16.24
CA LEU A 101 14.80 -8.58 17.19
C LEU A 101 13.62 -9.28 16.48
N LEU A 102 13.18 -8.75 15.33
CA LEU A 102 12.13 -9.38 14.53
C LEU A 102 12.58 -10.75 13.98
N SER A 103 13.84 -10.89 13.59
CA SER A 103 14.39 -12.17 13.14
C SER A 103 14.35 -13.23 14.25
N GLU A 104 14.70 -12.87 15.46
CA GLU A 104 14.62 -13.73 16.65
C GLU A 104 13.17 -14.18 16.92
N GLN A 105 12.19 -13.30 16.70
CA GLN A 105 10.76 -13.60 16.91
C GLN A 105 10.17 -14.48 15.81
N SER A 106 10.63 -14.33 14.56
CA SER A 106 10.09 -15.10 13.42
C SER A 106 10.77 -16.45 13.21
N GLY A 107 11.97 -16.63 13.76
CA GLY A 107 12.84 -17.78 13.43
C GLY A 107 13.44 -17.71 12.02
N GLY A 108 13.30 -16.57 11.33
CA GLY A 108 13.81 -16.31 9.98
C GLY A 108 14.69 -15.07 9.94
N SER A 109 15.39 -14.85 8.82
CA SER A 109 16.20 -13.63 8.64
C SER A 109 15.37 -12.51 8.08
N ILE A 110 15.30 -11.39 8.79
CA ILE A 110 14.65 -10.15 8.34
C ILE A 110 15.72 -9.13 8.00
N ASN A 111 15.58 -8.54 6.80
CA ASN A 111 16.52 -7.55 6.32
C ASN A 111 16.10 -6.15 6.81
N SER A 112 17.02 -5.42 7.43
CA SER A 112 16.83 -4.05 7.90
C SER A 112 16.47 -3.06 6.79
N SER A 113 16.91 -3.35 5.55
CA SER A 113 16.56 -2.55 4.37
C SER A 113 15.14 -2.81 3.83
N ASN A 114 14.44 -3.79 4.36
CA ASN A 114 13.06 -4.12 3.97
C ASN A 114 12.31 -4.75 5.14
N LEU A 115 12.01 -3.95 6.15
CA LEU A 115 11.22 -4.41 7.30
C LEU A 115 9.82 -4.86 6.85
N PRO A 116 9.23 -5.87 7.50
CA PRO A 116 8.01 -6.55 7.05
C PRO A 116 6.72 -5.77 7.37
N PHE A 117 6.80 -4.47 7.54
CA PHE A 117 5.66 -3.58 7.75
C PHE A 117 5.86 -2.25 7.00
N ASN A 118 4.76 -1.56 6.70
CA ASN A 118 4.75 -0.29 5.97
C ASN A 118 4.12 0.85 6.76
N ARG A 119 3.42 0.54 7.83
CA ARG A 119 2.77 1.53 8.70
C ARG A 119 3.34 1.40 10.09
N ILE A 120 3.64 2.55 10.67
CA ILE A 120 4.08 2.68 12.05
C ILE A 120 3.27 3.79 12.72
N GLN A 121 3.13 3.69 14.02
CA GLN A 121 2.77 4.83 14.87
C GLN A 121 3.96 5.13 15.79
N VAL A 122 4.27 6.40 15.92
CA VAL A 122 5.32 6.87 16.82
C VAL A 122 4.66 7.75 17.88
N LYS A 123 4.81 7.41 19.16
CA LYS A 123 4.34 8.24 20.27
C LYS A 123 5.40 9.28 20.68
N GLY A 124 4.97 10.28 21.42
CA GLY A 124 5.83 11.39 21.86
C GLY A 124 7.04 10.97 22.70
N ASP A 125 7.00 9.79 23.32
CA ASP A 125 8.11 9.16 24.06
C ASP A 125 9.09 8.41 23.14
N GLY A 126 8.82 8.34 21.83
CA GLY A 126 9.63 7.64 20.85
C GLY A 126 9.29 6.16 20.70
N ALA A 127 8.30 5.64 21.41
CA ALA A 127 7.82 4.28 21.24
C ALA A 127 7.20 4.08 19.87
N LEU A 128 7.57 2.98 19.22
CA LEU A 128 7.12 2.58 17.89
C LEU A 128 6.09 1.46 18.01
N PHE A 129 4.93 1.64 17.36
CA PHE A 129 3.88 0.63 17.27
C PHE A 129 3.69 0.21 15.82
N PHE A 130 3.55 -1.10 15.58
CA PHE A 130 3.28 -1.66 14.25
C PHE A 130 2.61 -3.02 14.37
N GLU A 131 1.94 -3.41 13.30
CA GLU A 131 1.33 -4.74 13.18
C GLU A 131 2.20 -5.66 12.33
N TRP A 132 2.44 -6.89 12.83
CA TRP A 132 3.17 -7.91 12.10
C TRP A 132 2.85 -9.32 12.64
N LEU A 133 2.75 -10.32 11.76
CA LEU A 133 2.42 -11.72 12.10
C LEU A 133 1.16 -11.83 12.98
N ASN A 134 0.15 -11.01 12.70
CA ASN A 134 -1.11 -11.00 13.44
C ASN A 134 -0.94 -10.70 14.94
N LYS A 135 0.01 -9.85 15.25
CA LYS A 135 0.28 -9.29 16.58
C LYS A 135 0.53 -7.81 16.46
N ASN A 136 0.11 -7.07 17.47
CA ASN A 136 0.53 -5.69 17.69
C ASN A 136 1.87 -5.71 18.42
N TRP A 137 2.83 -4.97 17.90
CA TRP A 137 4.18 -4.90 18.40
C TRP A 137 4.48 -3.51 18.92
N THR A 138 5.20 -3.44 20.02
CA THR A 138 5.74 -2.22 20.58
C THR A 138 7.26 -2.34 20.64
N TYR A 139 7.96 -1.38 20.04
CA TYR A 139 9.41 -1.27 20.12
C TYR A 139 9.75 0.03 20.83
N ALA A 140 10.45 -0.08 21.96
CA ALA A 140 10.91 1.05 22.76
C ALA A 140 12.24 0.69 23.43
N ASP A 141 13.17 1.64 23.48
CA ASP A 141 14.46 1.52 24.19
C ASP A 141 15.25 0.23 23.83
N GLY A 142 15.19 -0.20 22.56
CA GLY A 142 15.85 -1.41 22.10
C GLY A 142 15.17 -2.72 22.53
N SER A 143 13.98 -2.64 23.12
CA SER A 143 13.14 -3.78 23.52
C SER A 143 11.96 -3.94 22.57
N LEU A 144 11.56 -5.19 22.32
CA LEU A 144 10.44 -5.53 21.45
C LEU A 144 9.44 -6.40 22.21
N GLU A 145 8.24 -5.90 22.34
CA GLU A 145 7.12 -6.60 22.97
C GLU A 145 6.00 -6.85 22.00
N SER A 146 5.23 -7.92 22.20
CA SER A 146 4.07 -8.20 21.36
C SER A 146 2.84 -8.54 22.19
N LYS A 147 1.69 -8.05 21.70
CA LYS A 147 0.36 -8.43 22.20
C LYS A 147 -0.38 -9.11 21.06
N LYS A 148 -0.94 -10.29 21.33
CA LYS A 148 -1.75 -11.01 20.34
C LYS A 148 -2.97 -10.18 20.01
N ILE A 149 -3.25 -10.02 18.70
CA ILE A 149 -4.51 -9.46 18.24
C ILE A 149 -5.62 -10.43 18.64
N THR A 150 -6.58 -9.97 19.41
CA THR A 150 -7.70 -10.79 19.89
C THR A 150 -8.65 -11.14 18.75
N ALA A 151 -9.50 -12.17 18.94
CA ALA A 151 -10.43 -12.59 17.90
C ALA A 151 -11.40 -11.48 17.46
N ASP A 152 -11.74 -10.55 18.35
CA ASP A 152 -12.58 -9.37 18.05
C ASP A 152 -11.95 -8.46 16.98
N SER A 153 -10.63 -8.41 16.88
CA SER A 153 -9.94 -7.63 15.83
C SER A 153 -9.92 -8.32 14.46
N ARG A 154 -10.29 -9.59 14.37
CA ARG A 154 -10.43 -10.31 13.09
C ARG A 154 -11.86 -10.25 12.54
N ASP A 155 -12.81 -9.92 13.40
CA ASP A 155 -14.12 -9.50 12.96
C ASP A 155 -13.96 -8.14 12.31
N GLY A 156 -14.08 -8.06 10.99
CA GLY A 156 -13.96 -6.82 10.23
C GLY A 156 -14.89 -5.70 10.70
N SER A 157 -15.83 -6.01 11.59
CA SER A 157 -16.73 -5.06 12.25
C SER A 157 -16.09 -4.22 13.35
N VAL A 158 -14.84 -4.54 13.74
CA VAL A 158 -14.08 -3.80 14.76
C VAL A 158 -12.65 -3.51 14.29
N SER A 159 -12.08 -2.41 14.76
CA SER A 159 -10.68 -2.03 14.52
C SER A 159 -10.00 -1.76 15.86
N ILE A 160 -8.86 -2.41 16.08
CA ILE A 160 -8.08 -2.24 17.31
C ILE A 160 -6.95 -1.26 17.05
N SER A 161 -6.69 -0.34 17.99
CA SER A 161 -5.55 0.56 17.91
C SER A 161 -4.22 -0.20 17.92
N PRO A 162 -3.16 0.32 17.29
CA PRO A 162 -1.85 -0.34 17.25
C PRO A 162 -1.25 -0.64 18.61
N ASP A 163 -1.52 0.19 19.63
CA ASP A 163 -1.10 -0.04 21.01
C ASP A 163 -1.98 -1.07 21.74
N GLY A 164 -3.06 -1.53 21.10
CA GLY A 164 -3.98 -2.52 21.62
C GLY A 164 -4.85 -2.03 22.77
N ASN A 165 -4.92 -0.73 23.02
CA ASN A 165 -5.65 -0.17 24.18
C ASN A 165 -7.08 0.25 23.83
N TRP A 166 -7.36 0.49 22.55
CA TRP A 166 -8.65 0.97 22.10
C TRP A 166 -9.25 0.06 21.01
N LYS A 167 -10.57 -0.07 21.06
CA LYS A 167 -11.39 -0.73 20.04
C LYS A 167 -12.34 0.28 19.42
N ALA A 168 -12.31 0.44 18.09
CA ALA A 168 -13.28 1.22 17.36
C ALA A 168 -14.30 0.32 16.66
N TYR A 169 -15.54 0.74 16.61
CA TYR A 169 -16.65 0.00 15.99
C TYR A 169 -17.79 0.95 15.63
N VAL A 170 -18.72 0.46 14.81
CA VAL A 170 -19.93 1.20 14.43
C VAL A 170 -21.15 0.62 15.13
N LYS A 171 -21.94 1.52 15.73
CA LYS A 171 -23.18 1.20 16.40
C LYS A 171 -24.24 2.24 16.00
N ASN A 172 -25.38 1.78 15.48
CA ASN A 172 -26.42 2.66 14.96
C ASN A 172 -25.89 3.71 13.96
N PHE A 173 -25.06 3.26 12.99
CA PHE A 173 -24.44 4.06 11.95
C PHE A 173 -23.37 5.07 12.44
N ASN A 174 -23.13 5.16 13.74
CA ASN A 174 -22.18 6.09 14.34
C ASN A 174 -20.92 5.36 14.82
N LEU A 175 -19.80 6.10 14.81
CA LEU A 175 -18.49 5.63 15.25
C LEU A 175 -18.38 5.74 16.78
N PHE A 176 -17.89 4.68 17.38
CA PHE A 176 -17.59 4.56 18.80
C PHE A 176 -16.16 4.08 18.98
N VAL A 177 -15.56 4.44 20.11
CA VAL A 177 -14.33 3.84 20.61
C VAL A 177 -14.55 3.36 22.05
N GLU A 178 -13.92 2.24 22.39
CA GLU A 178 -13.95 1.66 23.72
C GLU A 178 -12.52 1.44 24.21
N ASN A 179 -12.22 1.89 25.40
CA ASN A 179 -10.97 1.58 26.07
C ASN A 179 -11.00 0.12 26.55
N LEU A 180 -10.10 -0.71 26.08
CA LEU A 180 -10.10 -2.16 26.35
C LEU A 180 -9.65 -2.51 27.79
N GLU A 181 -9.01 -1.60 28.50
CA GLU A 181 -8.62 -1.79 29.89
C GLU A 181 -9.73 -1.39 30.86
N THR A 182 -10.35 -0.23 30.62
CA THR A 182 -11.37 0.34 31.51
C THR A 182 -12.79 -0.01 31.12
N GLY A 183 -13.03 -0.39 29.86
CA GLY A 183 -14.38 -0.59 29.28
C GLY A 183 -15.13 0.72 29.02
N GLU A 184 -14.47 1.87 29.11
CA GLU A 184 -15.08 3.17 28.83
C GLU A 184 -15.41 3.30 27.35
N GLU A 185 -16.69 3.53 27.02
CA GLU A 185 -17.18 3.76 25.67
C GLU A 185 -17.35 5.26 25.39
N ILE A 186 -16.81 5.74 24.27
CA ILE A 186 -16.93 7.12 23.82
C ILE A 186 -17.54 7.13 22.43
N GLN A 187 -18.64 7.86 22.25
CA GLN A 187 -19.23 8.10 20.94
C GLN A 187 -18.51 9.26 20.22
N LEU A 188 -18.02 9.01 19.00
CA LEU A 188 -17.25 9.99 18.23
C LEU A 188 -18.08 10.71 17.16
N SER A 189 -19.21 10.13 16.71
CA SER A 189 -20.11 10.76 15.74
C SER A 189 -21.57 10.62 16.16
N TYR A 190 -22.46 11.53 15.69
CA TYR A 190 -23.83 11.66 16.18
C TYR A 190 -24.87 11.77 15.06
N ASP A 191 -24.46 11.90 13.81
CA ASP A 191 -25.31 12.17 12.65
C ASP A 191 -25.33 11.01 11.63
N GLY A 192 -24.74 9.87 12.01
CA GLY A 192 -24.79 8.65 11.23
C GLY A 192 -26.21 8.14 11.01
N ARG A 193 -26.50 7.69 9.80
CA ARG A 193 -27.81 7.15 9.40
C ARG A 193 -27.62 6.12 8.30
N LYS A 194 -28.67 5.36 7.99
CA LYS A 194 -28.66 4.41 6.86
C LYS A 194 -28.15 5.12 5.60
N ASP A 195 -27.25 4.48 4.85
CA ASP A 195 -26.56 4.96 3.65
C ASP A 195 -25.55 6.11 3.90
N TYR A 196 -25.35 6.50 5.15
CA TYR A 196 -24.36 7.48 5.59
C TYR A 196 -23.72 7.00 6.90
N GLU A 197 -23.21 5.80 6.86
CA GLU A 197 -22.61 5.11 7.99
C GLU A 197 -21.14 5.54 8.14
N TYR A 198 -20.71 5.80 9.36
CA TYR A 198 -19.30 6.11 9.63
C TYR A 198 -18.43 4.87 9.46
N ALA A 199 -17.16 5.08 9.13
CA ALA A 199 -16.16 4.03 8.94
C ALA A 199 -16.54 2.96 7.91
N SER A 200 -17.51 3.20 7.05
CA SER A 200 -17.82 2.33 5.93
C SER A 200 -16.89 2.62 4.75
N TYR A 201 -16.54 1.58 4.02
CA TYR A 201 -15.75 1.71 2.79
C TYR A 201 -16.69 2.10 1.64
N TRP A 202 -16.85 3.43 1.41
CA TRP A 202 -17.50 3.98 0.20
C TRP A 202 -18.93 3.54 -0.10
N GLY A 203 -19.74 3.14 0.84
CA GLY A 203 -21.12 2.73 0.59
C GLY A 203 -21.30 1.60 -0.45
N TRP A 204 -20.21 1.02 -0.93
CA TRP A 204 -20.23 -0.01 -1.97
C TRP A 204 -20.86 -1.31 -1.50
N SER A 205 -20.60 -1.66 -0.27
CA SER A 205 -21.20 -2.80 0.38
C SER A 205 -22.72 -2.62 0.53
N ASP A 206 -23.17 -1.41 0.80
CA ASP A 206 -24.60 -1.10 0.90
C ASP A 206 -25.29 -1.13 -0.46
N MET A 207 -24.60 -0.69 -1.53
CA MET A 207 -25.11 -0.79 -2.90
C MET A 207 -25.10 -2.23 -3.45
N VAL A 208 -24.16 -3.06 -3.05
CA VAL A 208 -23.99 -4.44 -3.53
C VAL A 208 -24.68 -5.46 -2.62
N LEU A 209 -24.60 -5.28 -1.31
CA LEU A 209 -25.23 -6.15 -0.31
C LEU A 209 -26.66 -5.72 -0.02
N GLY A 210 -27.05 -4.57 -0.56
CA GLY A 210 -28.40 -4.13 -0.69
C GLY A 210 -29.12 -3.79 0.59
N GLU A 211 -30.38 -3.70 0.42
CA GLU A 211 -31.41 -3.24 1.37
C GLU A 211 -31.47 -4.02 2.69
N ASN A 212 -30.67 -5.05 2.86
CA ASN A 212 -30.73 -5.95 4.01
C ASN A 212 -29.93 -5.44 5.24
N GLY A 213 -29.33 -4.25 5.16
CA GLY A 213 -28.65 -3.64 6.30
C GLY A 213 -27.43 -4.42 6.81
N ALA A 214 -26.88 -5.32 5.98
CA ALA A 214 -25.65 -6.00 6.31
C ALA A 214 -24.52 -4.95 6.35
N ARG A 215 -23.87 -4.82 7.48
CA ARG A 215 -22.72 -3.95 7.65
C ARG A 215 -21.57 -4.42 6.76
N PRO A 216 -20.73 -3.49 6.26
CA PRO A 216 -19.50 -3.90 5.62
C PRO A 216 -18.70 -4.79 6.55
N GLU A 217 -18.18 -5.88 6.02
CA GLU A 217 -17.36 -6.84 6.76
C GLU A 217 -16.09 -6.22 7.32
N HIS A 218 -15.71 -5.03 6.83
CA HIS A 218 -14.47 -4.33 7.21
C HIS A 218 -14.71 -2.85 7.44
N LEU A 219 -14.27 -2.38 8.58
CA LEU A 219 -14.25 -0.95 8.89
C LEU A 219 -13.05 -0.26 8.24
N SER A 220 -13.28 0.93 7.67
CA SER A 220 -12.24 1.82 7.18
C SER A 220 -11.88 2.83 8.25
N ILE A 221 -10.91 2.50 9.10
CA ILE A 221 -10.43 3.33 10.20
C ILE A 221 -8.91 3.45 10.12
N ASN A 222 -8.41 4.66 10.24
CA ASN A 222 -7.00 4.96 10.49
C ASN A 222 -6.86 5.48 11.92
N TRP A 223 -6.03 4.81 12.68
CA TRP A 223 -5.68 5.21 14.04
C TRP A 223 -4.61 6.30 14.04
#